data_9a7e7e05e2e423823f1b345b38983201
#
_entry.id   9a7e7e05e2e423823f1b345b38983201
#
_cell.length_a   1.000
_cell.length_b   1.000
_cell.length_c   1.000
_cell.angle_alpha   90.00
_cell.angle_beta   90.00
_cell.angle_gamma   90.00
#
_symmetry.space_group_name_H-M   'P 1'
#
loop_
_entity.id
_entity.type
_entity.pdbx_description
1 polymer ?
#
loop_
_entity_poly.entity_id
_entity_poly.type
_entity_poly.pdbx_seq_one_letter_code
_entity_poly.pdbx_strand_id
1 'polypeptide(L)'
;MKEKVMGTLEKFAKAMVQPLMYLSAAGILIVVGVLLTNTTITGLLPFLQWGPIQTLGQTLYNAVMGIINNLSVIFVIGLPAALAKNEKHKAALVGFMTYLMYLFSSNTLLNLTGKLAEPQPMLGLFGTGQAQILGIQCVDMSVFGGIILGCIVGFVFNKTFEKRFKGAMQIYSGANFSFMCLVLVAIVFALVSNTVWPWV
;
A
#
# COMPACT_ATOMS: atom_id res chain seq x y z
N MET A 1 -24.09 -13.48 17.11
CA MET A 1 -23.45 -12.22 16.70
C MET A 1 -21.99 -12.17 17.13
N LYS A 2 -21.64 -12.49 18.38
CA LYS A 2 -20.23 -12.52 18.89
C LYS A 2 -19.29 -13.41 18.07
N GLU A 3 -19.68 -14.62 17.70
CA GLU A 3 -18.83 -15.55 16.93
C GLU A 3 -18.48 -15.02 15.52
N LYS A 4 -19.42 -14.37 14.83
CA LYS A 4 -19.14 -13.75 13.51
C LYS A 4 -18.15 -12.59 13.61
N VAL A 5 -18.27 -11.76 14.65
CA VAL A 5 -17.36 -10.66 14.91
C VAL A 5 -15.97 -11.19 15.25
N MET A 6 -15.89 -12.19 16.14
CA MET A 6 -14.64 -12.84 16.53
C MET A 6 -13.92 -13.46 15.33
N GLY A 7 -14.65 -14.19 14.47
CA GLY A 7 -14.07 -14.78 13.26
C GLY A 7 -13.60 -13.73 12.24
N THR A 8 -14.24 -12.56 12.17
CA THR A 8 -13.76 -11.46 11.31
C THR A 8 -12.51 -10.80 11.89
N LEU A 9 -12.46 -10.58 13.20
CA LEU A 9 -11.29 -10.06 13.89
C LEU A 9 -10.08 -11.00 13.78
N GLU A 10 -10.29 -12.30 13.88
CA GLU A 10 -9.23 -13.30 13.69
C GLU A 10 -8.65 -13.27 12.27
N LYS A 11 -9.52 -13.19 11.25
CA LYS A 11 -9.07 -13.04 9.85
C LYS A 11 -8.31 -11.75 9.63
N PHE A 12 -8.79 -10.64 10.21
CA PHE A 12 -8.13 -9.36 10.18
C PHE A 12 -6.74 -9.43 10.83
N ALA A 13 -6.65 -9.98 12.04
CA ALA A 13 -5.39 -10.13 12.75
C ALA A 13 -4.38 -10.98 11.95
N LYS A 14 -4.80 -12.12 11.39
CA LYS A 14 -3.96 -12.96 10.54
C LYS A 14 -3.49 -12.21 9.29
N ALA A 15 -4.37 -11.44 8.66
CA ALA A 15 -4.04 -10.64 7.48
C ALA A 15 -3.03 -9.53 7.79
N MET A 16 -3.08 -8.96 9.01
CA MET A 16 -2.10 -7.96 9.48
C MET A 16 -0.74 -8.57 9.78
N VAL A 17 -0.70 -9.76 10.40
CA VAL A 17 0.55 -10.41 10.78
C VAL A 17 1.34 -10.91 9.56
N GLN A 18 0.67 -11.38 8.52
CA GLN A 18 1.32 -12.00 7.38
C GLN A 18 2.35 -11.08 6.66
N PRO A 19 2.05 -9.81 6.32
CA PRO A 19 3.06 -8.89 5.78
C PRO A 19 4.20 -8.60 6.76
N LEU A 20 3.90 -8.52 8.06
CA LEU A 20 4.90 -8.23 9.09
C LEU A 20 5.97 -9.34 9.21
N MET A 21 5.58 -10.60 8.96
CA MET A 21 6.54 -11.71 8.97
C MET A 21 7.61 -11.56 7.86
N TYR A 22 7.23 -11.03 6.69
CA TYR A 22 8.19 -10.78 5.61
C TYR A 22 9.11 -9.60 5.90
N LEU A 23 8.68 -8.63 6.72
CA LEU A 23 9.52 -7.49 7.11
C LEU A 23 10.72 -7.90 7.96
N SER A 24 10.63 -8.97 8.75
CA SER A 24 11.77 -9.47 9.51
C SER A 24 12.89 -9.99 8.59
N ALA A 25 12.52 -10.72 7.54
CA ALA A 25 13.49 -11.17 6.52
C ALA A 25 14.03 -9.98 5.71
N ALA A 26 13.18 -9.02 5.37
CA ALA A 26 13.59 -7.78 4.70
C ALA A 26 14.59 -6.99 5.54
N GLY A 27 14.40 -6.92 6.87
CA GLY A 27 15.34 -6.28 7.79
C GLY A 27 16.75 -6.88 7.75
N ILE A 28 16.86 -8.21 7.70
CA ILE A 28 18.16 -8.89 7.56
C ILE A 28 18.82 -8.53 6.22
N LEU A 29 18.05 -8.52 5.13
CA LEU A 29 18.57 -8.18 3.80
C LEU A 29 19.04 -6.72 3.71
N ILE A 30 18.34 -5.80 4.37
CA ILE A 30 18.78 -4.39 4.46
C ILE A 30 20.11 -4.29 5.18
N VAL A 31 20.25 -4.98 6.31
CA VAL A 31 21.53 -4.97 7.07
C VAL A 31 22.68 -5.46 6.18
N VAL A 32 22.48 -6.54 5.43
CA VAL A 32 23.48 -7.04 4.47
C VAL A 32 23.79 -5.97 3.42
N GLY A 33 22.79 -5.34 2.83
CA GLY A 33 22.98 -4.26 1.84
C GLY A 33 23.78 -3.08 2.42
N VAL A 34 23.44 -2.65 3.65
CA VAL A 34 24.16 -1.58 4.35
C VAL A 34 25.60 -1.98 4.65
N LEU A 35 25.85 -3.18 5.14
CA LEU A 35 27.20 -3.66 5.44
C LEU A 35 28.12 -3.68 4.20
N LEU A 36 27.57 -4.02 3.04
CA LEU A 36 28.32 -4.02 1.77
C LEU A 36 28.64 -2.61 1.26
N THR A 37 27.84 -1.61 1.66
CA THR A 37 27.97 -0.22 1.15
C THR A 37 28.51 0.76 2.19
N ASN A 38 28.62 0.38 3.46
CA ASN A 38 29.07 1.26 4.54
C ASN A 38 30.56 1.60 4.39
N THR A 39 30.87 2.89 4.31
CA THR A 39 32.25 3.40 4.08
C THR A 39 33.23 2.99 5.18
N THR A 40 32.78 2.87 6.42
CA THR A 40 33.63 2.44 7.54
C THR A 40 34.05 0.98 7.38
N ILE A 41 33.11 0.11 7.02
CA ILE A 41 33.36 -1.34 6.87
C ILE A 41 34.18 -1.62 5.61
N THR A 42 33.86 -0.95 4.51
CA THR A 42 34.61 -1.08 3.25
C THR A 42 36.04 -0.52 3.39
N GLY A 43 36.26 0.43 4.27
CA GLY A 43 37.62 0.91 4.62
C GLY A 43 38.47 -0.13 5.37
N LEU A 44 37.83 -0.98 6.20
CA LEU A 44 38.51 -2.07 6.92
C LEU A 44 38.74 -3.30 6.05
N LEU A 45 37.90 -3.54 5.05
CA LEU A 45 37.91 -4.70 4.17
C LEU A 45 37.98 -4.24 2.70
N PRO A 46 39.21 -4.04 2.15
CA PRO A 46 39.37 -3.43 0.81
C PRO A 46 38.69 -4.20 -0.32
N PHE A 47 38.49 -5.52 -0.21
CA PHE A 47 37.79 -6.30 -1.23
C PHE A 47 36.29 -5.89 -1.38
N LEU A 48 35.70 -5.31 -0.35
CA LEU A 48 34.30 -4.79 -0.43
C LEU A 48 34.21 -3.49 -1.25
N GLN A 49 35.34 -2.81 -1.51
CA GLN A 49 35.36 -1.61 -2.37
C GLN A 49 35.26 -1.95 -3.87
N TRP A 50 35.28 -3.25 -4.21
CA TRP A 50 35.12 -3.67 -5.60
C TRP A 50 33.74 -3.25 -6.14
N GLY A 51 33.75 -2.54 -7.28
CA GLY A 51 32.55 -1.94 -7.88
C GLY A 51 31.33 -2.84 -7.98
N PRO A 52 31.44 -4.09 -8.46
CA PRO A 52 30.32 -5.03 -8.50
C PRO A 52 29.70 -5.33 -7.13
N ILE A 53 30.51 -5.43 -6.08
CA ILE A 53 30.02 -5.69 -4.70
C ILE A 53 29.25 -4.48 -4.18
N GLN A 54 29.75 -3.27 -4.41
CA GLN A 54 29.08 -2.03 -4.04
C GLN A 54 27.72 -1.87 -4.78
N THR A 55 27.71 -2.15 -6.08
CA THR A 55 26.49 -2.12 -6.89
C THR A 55 25.45 -3.13 -6.38
N LEU A 56 25.90 -4.34 -6.05
CA LEU A 56 25.02 -5.39 -5.52
C LEU A 56 24.45 -5.00 -4.15
N GLY A 57 25.27 -4.46 -3.24
CA GLY A 57 24.82 -3.98 -1.93
C GLY A 57 23.79 -2.87 -2.04
N GLN A 58 24.05 -1.88 -2.92
CA GLN A 58 23.12 -0.77 -3.15
C GLN A 58 21.81 -1.22 -3.81
N THR A 59 21.90 -2.13 -4.77
CA THR A 59 20.71 -2.70 -5.42
C THR A 59 19.86 -3.48 -4.43
N LEU A 60 20.49 -4.30 -3.59
CA LEU A 60 19.79 -5.05 -2.54
C LEU A 60 19.09 -4.11 -1.55
N TYR A 61 19.81 -3.11 -1.06
CA TYR A 61 19.26 -2.10 -0.16
C TYR A 61 18.04 -1.39 -0.77
N ASN A 62 18.18 -0.86 -1.98
CA ASN A 62 17.11 -0.12 -2.65
C ASN A 62 15.90 -0.99 -3.00
N ALA A 63 16.13 -2.25 -3.40
CA ALA A 63 15.06 -3.18 -3.69
C ALA A 63 14.19 -3.47 -2.45
N VAL A 64 14.84 -3.70 -1.30
CA VAL A 64 14.11 -3.97 -0.05
C VAL A 64 13.46 -2.72 0.51
N MET A 65 14.13 -1.56 0.44
CA MET A 65 13.52 -0.28 0.81
C MET A 65 12.30 0.05 -0.05
N GLY A 66 12.32 -0.33 -1.34
CA GLY A 66 11.15 -0.22 -2.22
C GLY A 66 9.92 -0.98 -1.70
N ILE A 67 10.11 -2.14 -1.07
CA ILE A 67 9.02 -2.89 -0.43
C ILE A 67 8.50 -2.14 0.81
N ILE A 68 9.40 -1.66 1.67
CA ILE A 68 9.06 -0.98 2.92
C ILE A 68 8.33 0.34 2.65
N ASN A 69 8.82 1.13 1.71
CA ASN A 69 8.20 2.40 1.35
C ASN A 69 6.81 2.23 0.72
N ASN A 70 6.51 1.06 0.16
CA ASN A 70 5.22 0.74 -0.45
C ASN A 70 4.42 -0.30 0.37
N LEU A 71 4.65 -0.38 1.68
CA LEU A 71 4.01 -1.38 2.55
C LEU A 71 2.47 -1.26 2.55
N SER A 72 1.94 -0.05 2.44
CA SER A 72 0.50 0.21 2.31
C SER A 72 -0.16 -0.53 1.14
N VAL A 73 0.58 -0.72 0.03
CA VAL A 73 0.11 -1.49 -1.14
C VAL A 73 -0.10 -2.95 -0.77
N ILE A 74 0.81 -3.52 0.03
CA ILE A 74 0.72 -4.92 0.46
C ILE A 74 -0.52 -5.14 1.32
N PHE A 75 -0.79 -4.20 2.23
CA PHE A 75 -1.97 -4.27 3.08
C PHE A 75 -3.28 -4.12 2.30
N VAL A 76 -3.34 -3.21 1.33
CA VAL A 76 -4.55 -3.01 0.54
C VAL A 76 -4.85 -4.17 -0.43
N ILE A 77 -3.86 -4.99 -0.74
CA ILE A 77 -4.04 -6.25 -1.47
C ILE A 77 -4.43 -7.38 -0.51
N GLY A 78 -3.70 -7.53 0.59
CA GLY A 78 -3.83 -8.64 1.53
C GLY A 78 -5.14 -8.61 2.33
N LEU A 79 -5.54 -7.44 2.82
CA LEU A 79 -6.74 -7.32 3.66
C LEU A 79 -8.05 -7.66 2.91
N PRO A 80 -8.33 -7.13 1.72
CA PRO A 80 -9.51 -7.55 0.97
C PRO A 80 -9.51 -9.04 0.65
N ALA A 81 -8.35 -9.60 0.29
CA ALA A 81 -8.21 -11.05 0.03
C ALA A 81 -8.53 -11.89 1.27
N ALA A 82 -8.07 -11.47 2.45
CA ALA A 82 -8.31 -12.19 3.70
C ALA A 82 -9.76 -12.04 4.20
N LEU A 83 -10.36 -10.87 4.02
CA LEU A 83 -11.71 -10.56 4.46
C LEU A 83 -12.78 -11.06 3.48
N ALA A 84 -12.44 -11.29 2.21
CA ALA A 84 -13.38 -11.79 1.21
C ALA A 84 -13.87 -13.20 1.56
N LYS A 85 -15.20 -13.38 1.45
CA LYS A 85 -15.87 -14.67 1.64
C LYS A 85 -15.63 -15.58 0.44
N ASN A 86 -15.72 -15.03 -0.76
CA ASN A 86 -15.60 -15.71 -2.03
C ASN A 86 -14.59 -14.96 -2.91
N GLU A 87 -13.99 -15.66 -3.89
CA GLU A 87 -13.13 -15.04 -4.92
C GLU A 87 -12.05 -14.10 -4.38
N LYS A 88 -11.26 -14.58 -3.45
CA LYS A 88 -10.21 -13.83 -2.73
C LYS A 88 -9.24 -13.12 -3.67
N HIS A 89 -8.87 -13.76 -4.78
CA HIS A 89 -7.99 -13.19 -5.79
C HIS A 89 -8.61 -11.97 -6.50
N LYS A 90 -9.92 -12.01 -6.77
CA LYS A 90 -10.63 -10.86 -7.35
C LYS A 90 -10.73 -9.71 -6.35
N ALA A 91 -10.95 -10.03 -5.07
CA ALA A 91 -10.96 -9.01 -4.01
C ALA A 91 -9.58 -8.33 -3.87
N ALA A 92 -8.49 -9.09 -3.95
CA ALA A 92 -7.13 -8.57 -3.95
C ALA A 92 -6.88 -7.61 -5.12
N LEU A 93 -7.26 -8.03 -6.34
CA LEU A 93 -7.10 -7.22 -7.55
C LEU A 93 -7.90 -5.92 -7.48
N VAL A 94 -9.17 -6.03 -7.09
CA VAL A 94 -10.04 -4.85 -6.93
C VAL A 94 -9.50 -3.92 -5.85
N GLY A 95 -8.93 -4.46 -4.76
CA GLY A 95 -8.27 -3.69 -3.71
C GLY A 95 -7.09 -2.88 -4.25
N PHE A 96 -6.21 -3.51 -5.00
CA PHE A 96 -5.07 -2.84 -5.62
C PHE A 96 -5.51 -1.73 -6.59
N MET A 97 -6.48 -2.03 -7.48
CA MET A 97 -7.01 -1.04 -8.42
C MET A 97 -7.65 0.17 -7.69
N THR A 98 -8.41 -0.09 -6.62
CA THR A 98 -9.02 0.96 -5.79
C THR A 98 -7.95 1.83 -5.14
N TYR A 99 -6.85 1.23 -4.68
CA TYR A 99 -5.74 1.96 -4.08
C TYR A 99 -5.01 2.85 -5.10
N LEU A 100 -4.75 2.35 -6.29
CA LEU A 100 -4.20 3.18 -7.37
C LEU A 100 -5.08 4.38 -7.67
N MET A 101 -6.41 4.18 -7.75
CA MET A 101 -7.34 5.30 -7.96
C MET A 101 -7.29 6.31 -6.81
N TYR A 102 -7.17 5.83 -5.57
CA TYR A 102 -6.97 6.70 -4.41
C TYR A 102 -5.70 7.53 -4.53
N LEU A 103 -4.56 6.91 -4.88
CA LEU A 103 -3.27 7.61 -5.02
C LEU A 103 -3.34 8.71 -6.07
N PHE A 104 -3.85 8.40 -7.26
CA PHE A 104 -4.01 9.38 -8.34
C PHE A 104 -5.00 10.49 -7.97
N SER A 105 -6.11 10.14 -7.31
CA SER A 105 -7.09 11.13 -6.84
C SER A 105 -6.49 12.06 -5.78
N SER A 106 -5.73 11.52 -4.83
CA SER A 106 -5.04 12.31 -3.81
C SER A 106 -4.00 13.25 -4.43
N ASN A 107 -3.20 12.74 -5.38
CA ASN A 107 -2.23 13.55 -6.12
C ASN A 107 -2.91 14.70 -6.88
N THR A 108 -3.99 14.39 -7.60
CA THR A 108 -4.77 15.39 -8.35
C THR A 108 -5.33 16.47 -7.42
N LEU A 109 -5.86 16.09 -6.26
CA LEU A 109 -6.37 17.02 -5.26
C LEU A 109 -5.28 17.93 -4.69
N LEU A 110 -4.08 17.38 -4.39
CA LEU A 110 -2.93 18.16 -3.94
C LEU A 110 -2.50 19.17 -5.00
N ASN A 111 -2.45 18.77 -6.27
CA ASN A 111 -2.14 19.67 -7.38
C ASN A 111 -3.17 20.79 -7.52
N LEU A 112 -4.47 20.45 -7.55
CA LEU A 112 -5.54 21.42 -7.73
C LEU A 112 -5.67 22.41 -6.56
N THR A 113 -5.31 21.98 -5.36
CA THR A 113 -5.32 22.85 -4.17
C THR A 113 -4.02 23.63 -3.97
N GLY A 114 -3.02 23.44 -4.85
CA GLY A 114 -1.71 24.08 -4.73
C GLY A 114 -0.92 23.66 -3.50
N LYS A 115 -1.24 22.51 -2.92
CA LYS A 115 -0.59 21.97 -1.70
C LYS A 115 0.45 20.91 -2.00
N LEU A 116 0.77 20.65 -3.27
CA LEU A 116 1.80 19.70 -3.63
C LEU A 116 3.16 20.21 -3.14
N ALA A 117 3.80 19.45 -2.25
CA ALA A 117 5.10 19.82 -1.69
C ALA A 117 6.21 19.56 -2.70
N GLU A 118 7.19 20.47 -2.76
CA GLU A 118 8.41 20.22 -3.52
C GLU A 118 9.37 19.35 -2.70
N PRO A 119 9.95 18.30 -3.29
CA PRO A 119 10.92 17.45 -2.59
C PRO A 119 12.17 18.26 -2.21
N GLN A 120 12.55 18.21 -0.95
CA GLN A 120 13.78 18.86 -0.50
C GLN A 120 15.02 18.09 -0.95
N PRO A 121 16.14 18.75 -1.29
CA PRO A 121 17.34 18.09 -1.84
C PRO A 121 17.93 16.98 -0.95
N MET A 122 17.84 17.11 0.38
CA MET A 122 18.39 16.14 1.33
C MET A 122 17.35 15.22 1.98
N LEU A 123 16.14 15.71 2.20
CA LEU A 123 15.10 15.02 3.00
C LEU A 123 13.93 14.51 2.12
N GLY A 124 13.95 14.78 0.81
CA GLY A 124 12.82 14.41 -0.05
C GLY A 124 11.51 15.05 0.44
N LEU A 125 10.48 14.25 0.67
CA LEU A 125 9.18 14.69 1.19
C LEU A 125 9.05 14.59 2.72
N PHE A 126 10.13 14.23 3.43
CA PHE A 126 10.07 14.06 4.87
C PHE A 126 9.68 15.37 5.59
N GLY A 127 8.72 15.29 6.50
CA GLY A 127 8.22 16.46 7.25
C GLY A 127 7.19 17.32 6.51
N THR A 128 6.86 17.01 5.25
CA THR A 128 5.83 17.74 4.47
C THR A 128 4.42 17.22 4.68
N GLY A 129 4.25 16.09 5.38
CA GLY A 129 2.97 15.38 5.48
C GLY A 129 2.57 14.66 4.19
N GLN A 130 3.51 14.53 3.23
CA GLN A 130 3.31 13.83 1.96
C GLN A 130 4.36 12.74 1.77
N ALA A 131 3.98 11.68 1.10
CA ALA A 131 4.86 10.56 0.78
C ALA A 131 4.73 10.17 -0.70
N GLN A 132 5.72 9.45 -1.20
CA GLN A 132 5.73 8.91 -2.55
C GLN A 132 5.48 7.40 -2.49
N ILE A 133 4.32 6.97 -2.96
CA ILE A 133 3.91 5.56 -3.01
C ILE A 133 3.77 5.17 -4.47
N LEU A 134 4.47 4.11 -4.89
CA LEU A 134 4.55 3.69 -6.31
C LEU A 134 4.95 4.83 -7.27
N GLY A 135 5.76 5.78 -6.80
CA GLY A 135 6.15 6.96 -7.58
C GLY A 135 5.08 8.07 -7.63
N ILE A 136 3.93 7.91 -6.99
CA ILE A 136 2.84 8.89 -6.95
C ILE A 136 2.89 9.62 -5.62
N GLN A 137 3.00 10.95 -5.66
CA GLN A 137 2.99 11.78 -4.46
C GLN A 137 1.55 11.93 -3.93
N CYS A 138 1.36 11.62 -2.67
CA CYS A 138 0.06 11.67 -1.99
C CYS A 138 0.23 12.08 -0.53
N VAL A 139 -0.86 12.26 0.18
CA VAL A 139 -0.84 12.48 1.64
C VAL A 139 -0.23 11.26 2.34
N ASP A 140 0.73 11.50 3.25
CA ASP A 140 1.40 10.44 3.99
C ASP A 140 0.49 9.88 5.08
N MET A 141 -0.23 8.84 4.75
CA MET A 141 -0.96 8.02 5.71
C MET A 141 -0.15 6.79 6.12
N SER A 142 1.09 6.65 5.64
CA SER A 142 1.94 5.48 5.88
C SER A 142 1.17 4.18 5.60
N VAL A 143 1.27 3.21 6.49
CA VAL A 143 0.59 1.91 6.39
C VAL A 143 -0.93 2.03 6.64
N PHE A 144 -1.36 3.03 7.43
CA PHE A 144 -2.76 3.19 7.83
C PHE A 144 -3.69 3.41 6.64
N GLY A 145 -3.26 4.16 5.62
CA GLY A 145 -4.04 4.36 4.39
C GLY A 145 -4.40 3.04 3.70
N GLY A 146 -3.41 2.13 3.59
CA GLY A 146 -3.62 0.79 3.04
C GLY A 146 -4.53 -0.09 3.90
N ILE A 147 -4.39 -0.03 5.22
CA ILE A 147 -5.21 -0.79 6.16
C ILE A 147 -6.67 -0.34 6.11
N ILE A 148 -6.91 0.95 6.27
CA ILE A 148 -8.27 1.51 6.31
C ILE A 148 -8.98 1.24 4.97
N LEU A 149 -8.34 1.59 3.86
CA LEU A 149 -8.93 1.38 2.54
C LEU A 149 -9.10 -0.11 2.23
N GLY A 150 -8.14 -0.95 2.61
CA GLY A 150 -8.24 -2.41 2.45
C GLY A 150 -9.43 -3.02 3.20
N CYS A 151 -9.71 -2.56 4.42
CA CYS A 151 -10.90 -2.96 5.19
C CYS A 151 -12.20 -2.51 4.50
N ILE A 152 -12.25 -1.26 4.03
CA ILE A 152 -13.41 -0.73 3.32
C ILE A 152 -13.65 -1.53 2.04
N VAL A 153 -12.61 -1.81 1.27
CA VAL A 153 -12.70 -2.63 0.05
C VAL A 153 -13.24 -4.03 0.37
N GLY A 154 -12.69 -4.71 1.39
CA GLY A 154 -13.14 -6.04 1.80
C GLY A 154 -14.61 -6.06 2.20
N PHE A 155 -15.06 -5.04 2.93
CA PHE A 155 -16.46 -4.89 3.32
C PHE A 155 -17.39 -4.64 2.12
N VAL A 156 -17.05 -3.67 1.27
CA VAL A 156 -17.83 -3.31 0.07
C VAL A 156 -17.86 -4.49 -0.90
N PHE A 157 -16.73 -5.15 -1.14
CA PHE A 157 -16.65 -6.31 -2.00
C PHE A 157 -17.59 -7.42 -1.55
N ASN A 158 -17.57 -7.81 -0.27
CA ASN A 158 -18.46 -8.82 0.27
C ASN A 158 -19.96 -8.47 0.13
N LYS A 159 -20.29 -7.19 0.17
CA LYS A 159 -21.69 -6.72 0.09
C LYS A 159 -22.19 -6.59 -1.34
N THR A 160 -21.31 -6.34 -2.29
CA THR A 160 -21.66 -6.03 -3.69
C THR A 160 -21.39 -7.19 -4.64
N PHE A 161 -20.45 -8.09 -4.33
CA PHE A 161 -20.05 -9.19 -5.20
C PHE A 161 -21.17 -10.16 -5.57
N GLU A 162 -22.10 -10.42 -4.66
CA GLU A 162 -23.20 -11.37 -4.89
C GLU A 162 -24.33 -10.81 -5.77
N LYS A 163 -24.30 -9.48 -6.02
CA LYS A 163 -25.32 -8.85 -6.87
C LYS A 163 -25.18 -9.28 -8.33
N ARG A 164 -26.26 -9.78 -8.88
CA ARG A 164 -26.37 -10.23 -10.28
C ARG A 164 -27.37 -9.37 -11.02
N PHE A 165 -26.96 -8.86 -12.16
CA PHE A 165 -27.83 -8.13 -13.07
C PHE A 165 -28.35 -9.08 -14.16
N LYS A 166 -29.53 -8.77 -14.76
CA LYS A 166 -30.12 -9.55 -15.85
C LYS A 166 -29.93 -8.81 -17.17
N GLY A 167 -29.95 -9.56 -18.28
CA GLY A 167 -29.84 -9.02 -19.62
C GLY A 167 -28.46 -8.45 -19.96
N ALA A 168 -28.42 -7.41 -20.75
CA ALA A 168 -27.17 -6.80 -21.22
C ALA A 168 -26.24 -6.30 -20.07
N MET A 169 -26.81 -6.01 -18.90
CA MET A 169 -26.04 -5.56 -17.73
C MET A 169 -25.36 -6.70 -16.95
N GLN A 170 -25.51 -7.96 -17.37
CA GLN A 170 -24.91 -9.12 -16.71
C GLN A 170 -23.37 -9.03 -16.65
N ILE A 171 -22.74 -8.38 -17.65
CA ILE A 171 -21.29 -8.16 -17.72
C ILE A 171 -20.77 -7.34 -16.52
N TYR A 172 -21.59 -6.44 -15.99
CA TYR A 172 -21.26 -5.61 -14.85
C TYR A 172 -21.56 -6.29 -13.50
N SER A 173 -21.92 -7.56 -13.47
CA SER A 173 -22.22 -8.30 -12.24
C SER A 173 -20.93 -8.72 -11.50
N GLY A 174 -21.06 -8.97 -10.20
CA GLY A 174 -19.99 -9.53 -9.38
C GLY A 174 -18.85 -8.54 -9.11
N ALA A 175 -17.61 -8.91 -9.43
CA ALA A 175 -16.42 -8.10 -9.16
C ALA A 175 -16.44 -6.75 -9.88
N ASN A 176 -16.98 -6.70 -11.10
CA ASN A 176 -17.08 -5.46 -11.87
C ASN A 176 -17.99 -4.45 -11.19
N PHE A 177 -19.12 -4.90 -10.64
CA PHE A 177 -20.02 -4.03 -9.87
C PHE A 177 -19.35 -3.54 -8.58
N SER A 178 -18.65 -4.43 -7.88
CA SER A 178 -17.87 -4.07 -6.70
C SER A 178 -16.84 -2.99 -7.03
N PHE A 179 -16.12 -3.15 -8.15
CA PHE A 179 -15.15 -2.16 -8.61
C PHE A 179 -15.80 -0.80 -8.91
N MET A 180 -16.92 -0.77 -9.63
CA MET A 180 -17.64 0.48 -9.91
C MET A 180 -18.04 1.23 -8.63
N CYS A 181 -18.53 0.52 -7.61
CA CYS A 181 -18.83 1.12 -6.31
C CYS A 181 -17.57 1.65 -5.62
N LEU A 182 -16.45 0.93 -5.75
CA LEU A 182 -15.19 1.28 -5.10
C LEU A 182 -14.46 2.45 -5.77
N VAL A 183 -14.75 2.75 -7.03
CA VAL A 183 -14.31 4.01 -7.69
C VAL A 183 -14.77 5.22 -6.88
N LEU A 184 -16.05 5.28 -6.55
CA LEU A 184 -16.61 6.38 -5.76
C LEU A 184 -16.01 6.41 -4.34
N VAL A 185 -15.84 5.24 -3.73
CA VAL A 185 -15.21 5.13 -2.41
C VAL A 185 -13.76 5.65 -2.44
N ALA A 186 -12.99 5.34 -3.47
CA ALA A 186 -11.60 5.81 -3.60
C ALA A 186 -11.53 7.34 -3.69
N ILE A 187 -12.42 7.97 -4.47
CA ILE A 187 -12.48 9.42 -4.62
C ILE A 187 -12.88 10.08 -3.29
N VAL A 188 -13.93 9.57 -2.63
CA VAL A 188 -14.37 10.09 -1.33
C VAL A 188 -13.28 9.92 -0.28
N PHE A 189 -12.61 8.77 -0.27
CA PHE A 189 -11.49 8.53 0.65
C PHE A 189 -10.32 9.49 0.39
N ALA A 190 -10.02 9.82 -0.87
CA ALA A 190 -9.02 10.82 -1.22
C ALA A 190 -9.40 12.22 -0.73
N LEU A 191 -10.66 12.63 -0.89
CA LEU A 191 -11.15 13.91 -0.36
C LEU A 191 -11.02 13.98 1.17
N VAL A 192 -11.46 12.94 1.87
CA VAL A 192 -11.40 12.88 3.33
C VAL A 192 -9.95 12.87 3.81
N SER A 193 -9.09 12.05 3.22
CA SER A 193 -7.68 11.96 3.61
C SER A 193 -6.92 13.27 3.40
N ASN A 194 -7.14 13.97 2.29
CA ASN A 194 -6.48 15.25 2.02
C ASN A 194 -6.96 16.39 2.92
N THR A 195 -8.17 16.30 3.48
CA THR A 195 -8.72 17.33 4.37
C THR A 195 -8.47 17.03 5.84
N VAL A 196 -8.62 15.79 6.27
CA VAL A 196 -8.57 15.39 7.68
C VAL A 196 -7.18 15.03 8.14
N TRP A 197 -6.44 14.26 7.34
CA TRP A 197 -5.15 13.70 7.76
C TRP A 197 -4.07 14.75 8.10
N PRO A 198 -3.96 15.91 7.41
CA PRO A 198 -2.98 16.93 7.77
C PRO A 198 -3.18 17.52 9.19
N TRP A 199 -4.31 17.24 9.83
CA TRP A 199 -4.63 17.70 11.21
C TRP A 199 -4.39 16.62 12.26
N VAL A 200 -4.09 15.40 11.87
CA VAL A 200 -3.81 14.25 12.73
C VAL A 200 -2.31 14.05 12.92
#